data_4d32966a8cb6e997681fcc7be3402d40
#
_entry.id   4d32966a8cb6e997681fcc7be3402d40
#
_cell.length_a   1.000
_cell.length_b   1.000
_cell.length_c   1.000
_cell.angle_alpha   90.00
_cell.angle_beta   90.00
_cell.angle_gamma   90.00
#
_symmetry.space_group_name_H-M   'P 1'
#
loop_
_entity.id
_entity.type
_entity.pdbx_description
1 polymer ?
#
loop_
_entity_poly.entity_id
_entity_poly.type
_entity_poly.pdbx_seq_one_letter_code
_entity_poly.pdbx_strand_id
1 'polypeptide(L)'
;MVASVSLPLTSGSLTMTISHIQKILIAMFLAMIVFRIPIVFWQRYSIYFLLFSLFLLIMVFFPFIGREVNGAYRWIKILGFSFQPSELMKFSLIIYISSYCIRNYDEFREEWLGFFKPVFLISISILLILLEPDLGSSVVIFIVSFSILFIAGAPLKHLLSIFFVGLLTFIGLIFTASYRIKRIMGYLDPWNNEFSEQLRTSLSAISNGQWFGVGMGESKMKEGFLSDAQTDFIFAIIVEELGIIFGILLILAFSYLVFRCFLIGRSARHNDFSFGSLISYGVGVLIALHVFINIGVATGLLPTN
;
A
#
# COMPACT_ATOMS: atom_id res chain seq x y z
N MET A 1 -8.99 -10.69 15.22
CA MET A 1 -9.11 -9.29 14.90
C MET A 1 -10.42 -8.96 14.21
N VAL A 2 -10.64 -9.37 12.95
CA VAL A 2 -11.94 -9.10 12.29
C VAL A 2 -13.12 -9.68 13.06
N ALA A 3 -12.99 -10.85 13.66
CA ALA A 3 -14.01 -11.40 14.55
C ALA A 3 -14.28 -10.52 15.77
N SER A 4 -13.24 -9.98 16.39
CA SER A 4 -13.33 -9.07 17.52
C SER A 4 -14.03 -7.76 17.18
N VAL A 5 -13.76 -7.20 16.00
CA VAL A 5 -14.40 -5.96 15.53
C VAL A 5 -15.81 -6.19 15.03
N SER A 6 -16.11 -7.35 14.43
CA SER A 6 -17.42 -7.61 13.81
C SER A 6 -18.52 -7.92 14.82
N LEU A 7 -18.20 -8.51 15.96
CA LEU A 7 -19.19 -8.90 16.97
C LEU A 7 -20.04 -7.73 17.51
N PRO A 8 -19.45 -6.61 17.95
CA PRO A 8 -20.22 -5.47 18.43
C PRO A 8 -21.00 -4.74 17.31
N LEU A 9 -20.36 -4.56 16.15
CA LEU A 9 -20.94 -3.79 15.03
C LEU A 9 -22.14 -4.46 14.35
N THR A 10 -22.26 -5.78 14.47
CA THR A 10 -23.32 -6.56 13.80
C THR A 10 -24.31 -7.17 14.76
N SER A 11 -24.44 -6.61 15.98
CA SER A 11 -25.35 -7.13 17.00
C SER A 11 -25.16 -8.64 17.27
N GLY A 12 -23.91 -9.12 17.26
CA GLY A 12 -23.55 -10.52 17.43
C GLY A 12 -23.60 -11.38 16.16
N SER A 13 -23.83 -10.79 14.98
CA SER A 13 -23.83 -11.55 13.72
C SER A 13 -22.41 -11.86 13.27
N LEU A 14 -22.14 -13.10 12.88
CA LEU A 14 -20.86 -13.57 12.36
C LEU A 14 -20.65 -13.28 10.85
N THR A 15 -21.56 -12.57 10.22
CA THR A 15 -21.56 -12.32 8.75
C THR A 15 -20.29 -11.66 8.25
N MET A 16 -19.77 -10.65 8.96
CA MET A 16 -18.51 -9.99 8.58
C MET A 16 -17.32 -10.94 8.75
N THR A 17 -17.28 -11.71 9.83
CA THR A 17 -16.21 -12.69 10.08
C THR A 17 -16.20 -13.78 9.02
N ILE A 18 -17.38 -14.33 8.65
CA ILE A 18 -17.52 -15.34 7.61
C ILE A 18 -17.08 -14.78 6.26
N SER A 19 -17.52 -13.57 5.90
CA SER A 19 -17.10 -12.90 4.66
C SER A 19 -15.57 -12.70 4.62
N HIS A 20 -14.96 -12.38 5.75
CA HIS A 20 -13.51 -12.21 5.82
C HIS A 20 -12.76 -13.54 5.65
N ILE A 21 -13.23 -14.61 6.30
CA ILE A 21 -12.67 -15.96 6.12
C ILE A 21 -12.78 -16.41 4.67
N GLN A 22 -13.92 -16.19 4.02
CA GLN A 22 -14.08 -16.48 2.59
C GLN A 22 -13.06 -15.75 1.72
N LYS A 23 -12.82 -14.46 1.97
CA LYS A 23 -11.80 -13.68 1.26
C LYS A 23 -10.39 -14.24 1.47
N ILE A 24 -10.05 -14.65 2.69
CA ILE A 24 -8.76 -15.28 2.99
C ILE A 24 -8.61 -16.59 2.23
N LEU A 25 -9.62 -17.45 2.23
CA LEU A 25 -9.58 -18.73 1.50
C LEU A 25 -9.42 -18.53 0.00
N ILE A 26 -10.14 -17.57 -0.59
CA ILE A 26 -10.00 -17.20 -2.00
C ILE A 26 -8.59 -16.68 -2.28
N ALA A 27 -8.06 -15.79 -1.42
CA ALA A 27 -6.71 -15.25 -1.57
C ALA A 27 -5.64 -16.34 -1.48
N MET A 28 -5.78 -17.31 -0.56
CA MET A 28 -4.87 -18.46 -0.46
C MET A 28 -4.95 -19.35 -1.70
N PHE A 29 -6.14 -19.60 -2.22
CA PHE A 29 -6.32 -20.37 -3.45
C PHE A 29 -5.67 -19.68 -4.66
N LEU A 30 -5.89 -18.38 -4.82
CA LEU A 30 -5.23 -17.58 -5.87
C LEU A 30 -3.70 -17.57 -5.70
N ALA A 31 -3.21 -17.45 -4.48
CA ALA A 31 -1.77 -17.51 -4.19
C ALA A 31 -1.17 -18.87 -4.60
N MET A 32 -1.87 -19.99 -4.36
CA MET A 32 -1.44 -21.31 -4.82
C MET A 32 -1.37 -21.41 -6.35
N ILE A 33 -2.33 -20.81 -7.07
CA ILE A 33 -2.28 -20.75 -8.54
C ILE A 33 -1.08 -19.94 -9.00
N VAL A 34 -0.90 -18.72 -8.46
CA VAL A 34 0.21 -17.83 -8.80
C VAL A 34 1.56 -18.49 -8.52
N PHE A 35 1.68 -19.24 -7.43
CA PHE A 35 2.88 -19.97 -7.07
C PHE A 35 3.27 -21.05 -8.10
N ARG A 36 2.30 -21.65 -8.82
CA ARG A 36 2.53 -22.63 -9.88
C ARG A 36 3.00 -22.03 -11.20
N ILE A 37 2.78 -20.73 -11.39
CA ILE A 37 3.14 -20.04 -12.63
C ILE A 37 4.65 -19.77 -12.64
N PRO A 38 5.40 -20.22 -13.66
CA PRO A 38 6.84 -19.97 -13.73
C PRO A 38 7.11 -18.46 -13.85
N ILE A 39 8.16 -18.01 -13.18
CA ILE A 39 8.48 -16.57 -13.09
C ILE A 39 8.78 -15.95 -14.47
N VAL A 40 9.28 -16.77 -15.42
CA VAL A 40 9.50 -16.36 -16.82
C VAL A 40 8.21 -15.90 -17.51
N PHE A 41 7.08 -16.49 -17.14
CA PHE A 41 5.77 -16.07 -17.65
C PHE A 41 5.49 -14.61 -17.27
N TRP A 42 5.72 -14.24 -16.01
CA TRP A 42 5.52 -12.86 -15.52
C TRP A 42 6.44 -11.88 -16.23
N GLN A 43 7.69 -12.26 -16.48
CA GLN A 43 8.63 -11.44 -17.23
C GLN A 43 8.16 -11.21 -18.67
N ARG A 44 7.76 -12.29 -19.37
CA ARG A 44 7.35 -12.24 -20.77
C ARG A 44 6.08 -11.43 -21.01
N TYR A 45 5.11 -11.56 -20.10
CA TYR A 45 3.80 -10.92 -20.23
C TYR A 45 3.66 -9.65 -19.39
N SER A 46 4.74 -9.09 -18.87
CA SER A 46 4.77 -7.93 -17.98
C SER A 46 4.02 -6.70 -18.52
N ILE A 47 4.15 -6.41 -19.81
CA ILE A 47 3.47 -5.27 -20.44
C ILE A 47 1.94 -5.48 -20.49
N TYR A 48 1.47 -6.71 -20.73
CA TYR A 48 0.04 -7.00 -20.77
C TYR A 48 -0.59 -6.89 -19.39
N PHE A 49 0.11 -7.28 -18.33
CA PHE A 49 -0.31 -7.06 -16.94
C PHE A 49 -0.44 -5.58 -16.62
N LEU A 50 0.53 -4.77 -17.06
CA LEU A 50 0.48 -3.33 -16.88
C LEU A 50 -0.69 -2.70 -17.64
N LEU A 51 -0.87 -3.04 -18.92
CA LEU A 51 -1.99 -2.54 -19.73
C LEU A 51 -3.34 -2.95 -19.17
N PHE A 52 -3.48 -4.18 -18.67
CA PHE A 52 -4.68 -4.65 -18.01
C PHE A 52 -4.97 -3.86 -16.72
N SER A 53 -3.95 -3.58 -15.91
CA SER A 53 -4.11 -2.77 -14.69
C SER A 53 -4.46 -1.32 -15.00
N LEU A 54 -3.86 -0.73 -16.05
CA LEU A 54 -4.23 0.61 -16.55
C LEU A 54 -5.69 0.64 -17.04
N PHE A 55 -6.11 -0.38 -17.77
CA PHE A 55 -7.50 -0.51 -18.21
C PHE A 55 -8.45 -0.55 -17.01
N LEU A 56 -8.15 -1.31 -15.97
CA LEU A 56 -8.97 -1.37 -14.76
C LEU A 56 -9.01 -0.04 -14.01
N LEU A 57 -7.90 0.71 -13.95
CA LEU A 57 -7.87 2.06 -13.37
C LEU A 57 -8.81 3.01 -14.14
N ILE A 58 -8.81 2.95 -15.47
CA ILE A 58 -9.71 3.76 -16.29
C ILE A 58 -11.18 3.34 -16.07
N MET A 59 -11.44 2.04 -15.91
CA MET A 59 -12.80 1.51 -15.69
C MET A 59 -13.45 2.02 -14.39
N VAL A 60 -12.67 2.41 -13.37
CA VAL A 60 -13.18 2.99 -12.13
C VAL A 60 -13.95 4.28 -12.36
N PHE A 61 -13.59 5.08 -13.36
CA PHE A 61 -14.26 6.35 -13.68
C PHE A 61 -15.62 6.18 -14.35
N PHE A 62 -15.98 4.96 -14.78
CA PHE A 62 -17.30 4.71 -15.36
C PHE A 62 -18.36 4.48 -14.26
N PRO A 63 -19.45 5.26 -14.23
CA PRO A 63 -20.42 5.26 -13.13
C PRO A 63 -21.15 3.91 -12.93
N PHE A 64 -21.15 3.03 -13.93
CA PHE A 64 -21.75 1.70 -13.83
C PHE A 64 -20.83 0.63 -13.24
N ILE A 65 -19.51 0.89 -13.18
CA ILE A 65 -18.48 -0.07 -12.76
C ILE A 65 -17.84 0.40 -11.45
N GLY A 66 -17.48 1.68 -11.40
CA GLY A 66 -16.88 2.30 -10.23
C GLY A 66 -17.90 2.52 -9.11
N ARG A 67 -17.47 2.26 -7.88
CA ARG A 67 -18.24 2.55 -6.68
C ARG A 67 -17.62 3.74 -5.96
N GLU A 68 -18.46 4.72 -5.67
CA GLU A 68 -18.09 5.85 -4.82
C GLU A 68 -18.06 5.42 -3.36
N VAL A 69 -16.95 5.67 -2.69
CA VAL A 69 -16.77 5.46 -1.25
C VAL A 69 -16.05 6.70 -0.71
N ASN A 70 -16.62 7.34 0.30
CA ASN A 70 -16.10 8.57 0.91
C ASN A 70 -15.81 9.69 -0.10
N GLY A 71 -16.68 9.86 -1.11
CA GLY A 71 -16.55 10.91 -2.12
C GLY A 71 -15.51 10.65 -3.22
N ALA A 72 -15.01 9.41 -3.34
CA ALA A 72 -14.04 9.02 -4.36
C ALA A 72 -14.38 7.69 -5.03
N TYR A 73 -14.22 7.65 -6.35
CA TYR A 73 -14.36 6.41 -7.12
C TYR A 73 -13.02 5.67 -7.13
N ARG A 74 -12.88 4.64 -6.26
CA ARG A 74 -11.63 3.87 -6.10
C ARG A 74 -11.84 2.37 -6.19
N TRP A 75 -13.09 1.91 -6.16
CA TRP A 75 -13.45 0.51 -6.01
C TRP A 75 -14.28 0.02 -7.18
N ILE A 76 -13.98 -1.18 -7.66
CA ILE A 76 -14.81 -1.93 -8.61
C ILE A 76 -15.50 -3.05 -7.84
N LYS A 77 -16.81 -3.20 -8.01
CA LYS A 77 -17.57 -4.29 -7.43
C LYS A 77 -17.80 -5.38 -8.49
N ILE A 78 -17.19 -6.55 -8.29
CA ILE A 78 -17.35 -7.72 -9.18
C ILE A 78 -17.93 -8.87 -8.36
N LEU A 79 -19.09 -9.39 -8.73
CA LEU A 79 -19.73 -10.55 -8.09
C LEU A 79 -19.82 -10.48 -6.56
N GLY A 80 -20.07 -9.28 -6.03
CA GLY A 80 -20.16 -9.06 -4.58
C GLY A 80 -18.83 -8.76 -3.86
N PHE A 81 -17.69 -8.89 -4.53
CA PHE A 81 -16.38 -8.51 -4.00
C PHE A 81 -16.02 -7.10 -4.43
N SER A 82 -15.50 -6.31 -3.49
CA SER A 82 -14.91 -5.00 -3.79
C SER A 82 -13.43 -5.19 -4.05
N PHE A 83 -12.96 -4.71 -5.20
CA PHE A 83 -11.58 -4.77 -5.64
C PHE A 83 -11.08 -3.35 -5.94
N GLN A 84 -9.87 -3.01 -5.50
CA GLN A 84 -9.23 -1.73 -5.77
C GLN A 84 -8.16 -1.88 -6.85
N PRO A 85 -8.34 -1.30 -8.04
CA PRO A 85 -7.39 -1.44 -9.15
C PRO A 85 -5.99 -0.90 -8.87
N SER A 86 -5.85 0.13 -8.03
CA SER A 86 -4.54 0.66 -7.63
C SER A 86 -3.68 -0.38 -6.90
N GLU A 87 -4.29 -1.34 -6.18
CA GLU A 87 -3.55 -2.44 -5.55
C GLU A 87 -2.90 -3.34 -6.61
N LEU A 88 -3.65 -3.72 -7.66
CA LEU A 88 -3.10 -4.51 -8.76
C LEU A 88 -2.02 -3.73 -9.52
N MET A 89 -2.21 -2.41 -9.70
CA MET A 89 -1.25 -1.55 -10.38
C MET A 89 0.12 -1.56 -9.71
N LYS A 90 0.19 -1.57 -8.36
CA LYS A 90 1.46 -1.64 -7.63
C LYS A 90 2.26 -2.89 -8.02
N PHE A 91 1.63 -4.05 -8.06
CA PHE A 91 2.28 -5.31 -8.47
C PHE A 91 2.64 -5.32 -9.96
N SER A 92 1.75 -4.83 -10.81
CA SER A 92 1.99 -4.77 -12.26
C SER A 92 3.17 -3.87 -12.61
N LEU A 93 3.33 -2.74 -11.92
CA LEU A 93 4.49 -1.86 -12.08
C LEU A 93 5.80 -2.51 -11.61
N ILE A 94 5.79 -3.21 -10.46
CA ILE A 94 6.97 -3.95 -9.99
C ILE A 94 7.42 -4.94 -11.07
N ILE A 95 6.50 -5.74 -11.61
CA ILE A 95 6.78 -6.75 -12.64
C ILE A 95 7.28 -6.07 -13.92
N TYR A 96 6.59 -5.02 -14.38
CA TYR A 96 6.92 -4.35 -15.63
C TYR A 96 8.29 -3.65 -15.56
N ILE A 97 8.54 -2.83 -14.52
CA ILE A 97 9.80 -2.10 -14.37
C ILE A 97 10.96 -3.08 -14.27
N SER A 98 10.81 -4.13 -13.45
CA SER A 98 11.85 -5.18 -13.31
C SER A 98 12.14 -5.87 -14.64
N SER A 99 11.10 -6.20 -15.42
CA SER A 99 11.26 -6.80 -16.74
C SER A 99 11.90 -5.86 -17.74
N TYR A 100 11.47 -4.60 -17.76
CA TYR A 100 11.97 -3.57 -18.68
C TYR A 100 13.46 -3.30 -18.45
N CYS A 101 13.87 -3.04 -17.20
CA CYS A 101 15.25 -2.74 -16.85
C CYS A 101 16.24 -3.85 -17.25
N ILE A 102 15.78 -5.10 -17.31
CA ILE A 102 16.64 -6.23 -17.70
C ILE A 102 16.66 -6.42 -19.21
N ARG A 103 15.52 -6.33 -19.87
CA ARG A 103 15.44 -6.52 -21.32
C ARG A 103 16.15 -5.41 -22.10
N ASN A 104 16.15 -4.21 -21.57
CA ASN A 104 16.68 -3.00 -22.22
C ASN A 104 17.82 -2.40 -21.37
N TYR A 105 18.67 -3.25 -20.81
CA TYR A 105 19.66 -2.84 -19.79
C TYR A 105 20.59 -1.70 -20.28
N ASP A 106 21.17 -1.84 -21.49
CA ASP A 106 22.10 -0.85 -22.04
C ASP A 106 21.37 0.46 -22.41
N GLU A 107 20.24 0.37 -23.10
CA GLU A 107 19.40 1.51 -23.45
C GLU A 107 18.92 2.25 -22.19
N PHE A 108 18.53 1.51 -21.13
CA PHE A 108 18.07 2.07 -19.88
C PHE A 108 19.14 2.85 -19.11
N ARG A 109 20.40 2.45 -19.19
CA ARG A 109 21.50 3.09 -18.47
C ARG A 109 22.19 4.19 -19.26
N GLU A 110 22.31 4.05 -20.56
CA GLU A 110 23.11 4.91 -21.41
C GLU A 110 22.27 5.96 -22.14
N GLU A 111 21.04 5.61 -22.52
CA GLU A 111 20.18 6.50 -23.27
C GLU A 111 19.12 7.17 -22.41
N TRP A 112 18.93 8.47 -22.60
CA TRP A 112 17.88 9.24 -21.95
C TRP A 112 16.48 8.69 -22.28
N LEU A 113 16.23 8.34 -23.54
CA LEU A 113 14.94 7.79 -23.99
C LEU A 113 14.64 6.42 -23.36
N GLY A 114 15.66 5.55 -23.19
CA GLY A 114 15.51 4.27 -22.53
C GLY A 114 15.07 4.39 -21.08
N PHE A 115 15.62 5.39 -20.38
CA PHE A 115 15.20 5.68 -19.01
C PHE A 115 13.79 6.31 -18.94
N PHE A 116 13.42 7.15 -19.90
CA PHE A 116 12.13 7.85 -19.91
C PHE A 116 10.92 6.93 -20.16
N LYS A 117 11.07 5.85 -20.91
CA LYS A 117 9.97 4.92 -21.26
C LYS A 117 9.25 4.36 -20.01
N PRO A 118 9.95 3.72 -19.05
CA PRO A 118 9.28 3.22 -17.83
C PRO A 118 8.75 4.36 -16.95
N VAL A 119 9.47 5.49 -16.87
CA VAL A 119 9.06 6.66 -16.08
C VAL A 119 7.75 7.25 -16.61
N PHE A 120 7.57 7.30 -17.92
CA PHE A 120 6.32 7.77 -18.53
C PHE A 120 5.12 6.92 -18.12
N LEU A 121 5.26 5.57 -18.13
CA LEU A 121 4.18 4.66 -17.72
C LEU A 121 3.91 4.75 -16.21
N ILE A 122 4.95 4.92 -15.39
CA ILE A 122 4.80 5.19 -13.95
C ILE A 122 4.02 6.50 -13.75
N SER A 123 4.36 7.55 -14.48
CA SER A 123 3.72 8.87 -14.38
C SER A 123 2.24 8.82 -14.79
N ILE A 124 1.90 8.11 -15.86
CA ILE A 124 0.49 7.88 -16.25
C ILE A 124 -0.26 7.15 -15.14
N SER A 125 0.33 6.10 -14.57
CA SER A 125 -0.30 5.33 -13.48
C SER A 125 -0.56 6.20 -12.25
N ILE A 126 0.41 7.00 -11.85
CA ILE A 126 0.30 7.95 -10.74
C ILE A 126 -0.78 9.00 -11.05
N LEU A 127 -0.80 9.55 -12.26
CA LEU A 127 -1.78 10.55 -12.66
C LEU A 127 -3.22 10.01 -12.57
N LEU A 128 -3.47 8.81 -13.08
CA LEU A 128 -4.79 8.17 -12.98
C LEU A 128 -5.22 7.97 -11.53
N ILE A 129 -4.31 7.52 -10.66
CA ILE A 129 -4.60 7.30 -9.23
C ILE A 129 -4.82 8.65 -8.50
N LEU A 130 -4.12 9.71 -8.89
CA LEU A 130 -4.35 11.06 -8.36
C LEU A 130 -5.72 11.62 -8.77
N LEU A 131 -6.23 11.24 -9.95
CA LEU A 131 -7.59 11.56 -10.38
C LEU A 131 -8.67 10.80 -9.59
N GLU A 132 -8.32 9.65 -8.95
CA GLU A 132 -9.15 8.94 -7.96
C GLU A 132 -9.07 9.52 -6.54
N PRO A 133 -8.59 10.72 -6.30
CA PRO A 133 -8.00 11.39 -5.11
C PRO A 133 -7.27 10.45 -4.13
N ASP A 134 -6.51 9.45 -4.63
CA ASP A 134 -5.73 8.52 -3.80
C ASP A 134 -4.23 8.90 -3.76
N LEU A 135 -3.91 9.83 -2.87
CA LEU A 135 -2.54 10.32 -2.70
C LEU A 135 -1.64 9.27 -2.06
N GLY A 136 -2.17 8.45 -1.14
CA GLY A 136 -1.41 7.40 -0.46
C GLY A 136 -0.87 6.36 -1.43
N SER A 137 -1.71 5.78 -2.28
CA SER A 137 -1.28 4.81 -3.31
C SER A 137 -0.32 5.42 -4.32
N SER A 138 -0.50 6.70 -4.67
CA SER A 138 0.41 7.42 -5.58
C SER A 138 1.83 7.53 -5.01
N VAL A 139 1.96 7.87 -3.73
CA VAL A 139 3.25 7.95 -3.02
C VAL A 139 3.90 6.57 -2.93
N VAL A 140 3.14 5.53 -2.60
CA VAL A 140 3.66 4.15 -2.54
C VAL A 140 4.20 3.71 -3.90
N ILE A 141 3.44 3.92 -4.98
CA ILE A 141 3.88 3.59 -6.34
C ILE A 141 5.14 4.36 -6.71
N PHE A 142 5.19 5.66 -6.40
CA PHE A 142 6.38 6.46 -6.67
C PHE A 142 7.62 5.91 -5.97
N ILE A 143 7.55 5.65 -4.66
CA ILE A 143 8.69 5.19 -3.89
C ILE A 143 9.13 3.78 -4.31
N VAL A 144 8.18 2.85 -4.52
CA VAL A 144 8.49 1.48 -4.98
C VAL A 144 9.15 1.51 -6.35
N SER A 145 8.58 2.24 -7.30
CA SER A 145 9.12 2.37 -8.65
C SER A 145 10.51 3.00 -8.65
N PHE A 146 10.69 4.08 -7.91
CA PHE A 146 11.98 4.74 -7.72
C PHE A 146 13.03 3.79 -7.13
N SER A 147 12.66 3.00 -6.12
CA SER A 147 13.54 2.02 -5.49
C SER A 147 13.99 0.94 -6.48
N ILE A 148 13.09 0.43 -7.32
CA ILE A 148 13.43 -0.57 -8.33
C ILE A 148 14.37 0.02 -9.40
N LEU A 149 14.09 1.23 -9.90
CA LEU A 149 14.94 1.92 -10.86
C LEU A 149 16.35 2.16 -10.28
N PHE A 150 16.43 2.55 -9.00
CA PHE A 150 17.70 2.73 -8.28
C PHE A 150 18.50 1.42 -8.18
N ILE A 151 17.86 0.33 -7.74
CA ILE A 151 18.48 -0.99 -7.59
C ILE A 151 18.88 -1.57 -8.94
N ALA A 152 18.12 -1.27 -10.01
CA ALA A 152 18.45 -1.66 -11.38
C ALA A 152 19.67 -0.92 -11.97
N GLY A 153 20.16 0.12 -11.27
CA GLY A 153 21.34 0.87 -11.66
C GLY A 153 21.09 2.03 -12.61
N ALA A 154 19.93 2.68 -12.49
CA ALA A 154 19.65 3.92 -13.22
C ALA A 154 20.70 5.01 -12.95
N PRO A 155 21.05 5.88 -13.92
CA PRO A 155 21.97 6.97 -13.69
C PRO A 155 21.48 7.93 -12.60
N LEU A 156 22.33 8.21 -11.62
CA LEU A 156 21.96 8.97 -10.43
C LEU A 156 21.39 10.35 -10.75
N LYS A 157 21.92 11.03 -11.77
CA LYS A 157 21.42 12.33 -12.25
C LYS A 157 19.95 12.29 -12.71
N HIS A 158 19.55 11.22 -13.39
CA HIS A 158 18.17 11.02 -13.85
C HIS A 158 17.24 10.69 -12.68
N LEU A 159 17.72 9.87 -11.75
CA LEU A 159 16.97 9.57 -10.52
C LEU A 159 16.73 10.81 -9.67
N LEU A 160 17.77 11.63 -9.47
CA LEU A 160 17.62 12.88 -8.72
C LEU A 160 16.63 13.83 -9.39
N SER A 161 16.66 13.96 -10.72
CA SER A 161 15.67 14.81 -11.42
C SER A 161 14.23 14.35 -11.19
N ILE A 162 13.95 13.03 -11.26
CA ILE A 162 12.62 12.49 -10.97
C ILE A 162 12.24 12.69 -9.51
N PHE A 163 13.20 12.47 -8.60
CA PHE A 163 12.96 12.68 -7.17
C PHE A 163 12.53 14.11 -6.86
N PHE A 164 13.26 15.10 -7.40
CA PHE A 164 12.92 16.51 -7.18
C PHE A 164 11.60 16.89 -7.84
N VAL A 165 11.34 16.43 -9.06
CA VAL A 165 10.04 16.67 -9.73
C VAL A 165 8.91 16.03 -8.93
N GLY A 166 9.06 14.78 -8.48
CA GLY A 166 8.08 14.08 -7.64
C GLY A 166 7.83 14.79 -6.32
N LEU A 167 8.90 15.24 -5.64
CA LEU A 167 8.81 15.98 -4.38
C LEU A 167 8.07 17.31 -4.56
N LEU A 168 8.42 18.09 -5.58
CA LEU A 168 7.75 19.36 -5.89
C LEU A 168 6.27 19.16 -6.23
N THR A 169 5.97 18.11 -7.02
CA THR A 169 4.59 17.75 -7.35
C THR A 169 3.82 17.37 -6.09
N PHE A 170 4.40 16.55 -5.21
CA PHE A 170 3.77 16.15 -3.96
C PHE A 170 3.49 17.34 -3.05
N ILE A 171 4.47 18.23 -2.87
CA ILE A 171 4.29 19.47 -2.11
C ILE A 171 3.18 20.33 -2.74
N GLY A 172 3.21 20.52 -4.05
CA GLY A 172 2.17 21.26 -4.77
C GLY A 172 0.77 20.68 -4.52
N LEU A 173 0.62 19.36 -4.60
CA LEU A 173 -0.66 18.66 -4.38
C LEU A 173 -1.20 18.83 -2.96
N ILE A 174 -0.35 19.02 -1.96
CA ILE A 174 -0.80 19.31 -0.59
C ILE A 174 -1.52 20.67 -0.55
N PHE A 175 -0.97 21.67 -1.21
CA PHE A 175 -1.53 23.04 -1.20
C PHE A 175 -2.75 23.21 -2.09
N THR A 176 -3.04 22.28 -3.01
CA THR A 176 -4.22 22.37 -3.90
C THR A 176 -5.55 22.03 -3.23
N ALA A 177 -5.53 21.34 -2.09
CA ALA A 177 -6.77 20.89 -1.43
C ALA A 177 -6.78 21.30 0.05
N SER A 178 -7.75 22.13 0.43
CA SER A 178 -7.91 22.65 1.80
C SER A 178 -8.02 21.54 2.87
N TYR A 179 -8.64 20.40 2.54
CA TYR A 179 -8.77 19.27 3.47
C TYR A 179 -7.42 18.63 3.81
N ARG A 180 -6.44 18.63 2.86
CA ARG A 180 -5.09 18.09 3.12
C ARG A 180 -4.31 18.99 4.07
N ILE A 181 -4.44 20.30 3.91
CA ILE A 181 -3.82 21.27 4.84
C ILE A 181 -4.42 21.09 6.24
N LYS A 182 -5.73 20.95 6.36
CA LYS A 182 -6.40 20.72 7.65
C LYS A 182 -5.92 19.45 8.34
N ARG A 183 -5.71 18.35 7.59
CA ARG A 183 -5.14 17.11 8.14
C ARG A 183 -3.71 17.29 8.65
N ILE A 184 -2.87 18.03 7.91
CA ILE A 184 -1.51 18.36 8.37
C ILE A 184 -1.56 19.23 9.63
N MET A 185 -2.46 20.21 9.70
CA MET A 185 -2.64 21.03 10.92
C MET A 185 -3.11 20.17 12.09
N GLY A 186 -4.04 19.25 11.89
CA GLY A 186 -4.48 18.29 12.91
C GLY A 186 -3.35 17.35 13.37
N TYR A 187 -2.45 16.98 12.46
CA TYR A 187 -1.27 16.17 12.78
C TYR A 187 -0.26 16.95 13.64
N LEU A 188 -0.03 18.24 13.35
CA LEU A 188 0.92 19.09 14.09
C LEU A 188 0.44 19.44 15.51
N ASP A 189 -0.88 19.56 15.71
CA ASP A 189 -1.47 19.81 17.03
C ASP A 189 -2.65 18.83 17.27
N PRO A 190 -2.35 17.57 17.65
CA PRO A 190 -3.37 16.54 17.81
C PRO A 190 -4.38 16.82 18.93
N TRP A 191 -4.00 17.59 19.95
CA TRP A 191 -4.83 17.73 21.15
C TRP A 191 -5.79 18.92 21.10
N ASN A 192 -5.46 19.98 20.36
CA ASN A 192 -6.27 21.20 20.31
C ASN A 192 -7.02 21.38 18.98
N ASN A 193 -6.77 20.52 17.97
CA ASN A 193 -7.34 20.66 16.66
C ASN A 193 -8.54 19.70 16.46
N GLU A 194 -9.67 20.21 15.96
CA GLU A 194 -10.89 19.42 15.68
C GLU A 194 -10.69 18.34 14.61
N PHE A 195 -9.71 18.54 13.68
CA PHE A 195 -9.43 17.61 12.60
C PHE A 195 -8.56 16.41 13.00
N SER A 196 -8.18 16.29 14.27
CA SER A 196 -7.29 15.26 14.81
C SER A 196 -8.00 14.18 15.62
N GLU A 197 -9.33 14.15 15.63
CA GLU A 197 -10.11 13.21 16.44
C GLU A 197 -9.71 11.74 16.23
N GLN A 198 -9.55 11.31 14.98
CA GLN A 198 -9.11 9.94 14.66
C GLN A 198 -7.72 9.63 15.23
N LEU A 199 -6.78 10.56 15.14
CA LEU A 199 -5.43 10.39 15.68
C LEU A 199 -5.44 10.34 17.21
N ARG A 200 -6.18 11.24 17.87
CA ARG A 200 -6.34 11.21 19.33
C ARG A 200 -6.93 9.89 19.82
N THR A 201 -7.98 9.43 19.15
CA THR A 201 -8.62 8.16 19.48
C THR A 201 -7.66 6.98 19.29
N SER A 202 -6.87 6.99 18.21
CA SER A 202 -5.84 5.98 17.97
C SER A 202 -4.76 5.97 19.06
N LEU A 203 -4.24 7.14 19.44
CA LEU A 203 -3.24 7.25 20.51
C LEU A 203 -3.82 6.85 21.88
N SER A 204 -5.09 7.17 22.13
CA SER A 204 -5.79 6.75 23.34
C SER A 204 -5.97 5.21 23.38
N ALA A 205 -6.32 4.58 22.26
CA ALA A 205 -6.40 3.14 22.14
C ALA A 205 -5.05 2.46 22.47
N ILE A 206 -3.96 2.97 21.87
CA ILE A 206 -2.60 2.45 22.16
C ILE A 206 -2.25 2.61 23.64
N SER A 207 -2.58 3.75 24.26
CA SER A 207 -2.34 3.98 25.68
C SER A 207 -3.14 3.05 26.57
N ASN A 208 -4.41 2.80 26.24
CA ASN A 208 -5.29 1.90 27.01
C ASN A 208 -4.80 0.45 26.99
N GLY A 209 -4.16 0.01 25.89
CA GLY A 209 -3.66 -1.35 25.73
C GLY A 209 -2.53 -1.71 26.66
N GLN A 210 -1.79 -0.75 27.19
CA GLN A 210 -0.64 -0.99 28.10
C GLN A 210 0.26 -2.12 27.55
N TRP A 211 0.83 -2.97 28.45
CA TRP A 211 1.74 -4.05 28.06
C TRP A 211 1.02 -5.27 27.49
N PHE A 212 -0.13 -5.66 28.07
CA PHE A 212 -0.80 -6.95 27.81
C PHE A 212 -2.18 -6.82 27.14
N GLY A 213 -2.66 -5.61 26.92
CA GLY A 213 -3.96 -5.33 26.33
C GLY A 213 -5.13 -5.43 27.33
N VAL A 214 -6.28 -4.95 26.89
CA VAL A 214 -7.54 -5.00 27.66
C VAL A 214 -8.29 -6.31 27.47
N GLY A 215 -7.91 -7.13 26.50
CA GLY A 215 -8.57 -8.39 26.11
C GLY A 215 -9.18 -8.34 24.72
N MET A 216 -9.23 -9.51 24.06
CA MET A 216 -9.84 -9.63 22.73
C MET A 216 -11.34 -9.30 22.79
N GLY A 217 -11.77 -8.37 21.96
CA GLY A 217 -13.17 -7.96 21.90
C GLY A 217 -13.52 -6.80 22.81
N GLU A 218 -12.67 -6.43 23.76
CA GLU A 218 -12.93 -5.41 24.81
C GLU A 218 -12.42 -4.00 24.42
N SER A 219 -12.00 -3.78 23.19
CA SER A 219 -11.61 -2.46 22.73
C SER A 219 -12.79 -1.50 22.78
N LYS A 220 -12.68 -0.43 23.55
CA LYS A 220 -13.69 0.61 23.68
C LYS A 220 -13.70 1.57 22.50
N MET A 221 -12.52 1.78 21.89
CA MET A 221 -12.35 2.76 20.81
C MET A 221 -12.90 2.29 19.46
N LYS A 222 -13.15 0.98 19.28
CA LYS A 222 -13.80 0.45 18.06
C LYS A 222 -15.32 0.72 18.01
N GLU A 223 -15.97 0.99 19.14
CA GLU A 223 -17.41 1.18 19.24
C GLU A 223 -17.85 2.60 18.88
N GLY A 224 -17.63 3.01 17.61
CA GLY A 224 -18.12 4.27 17.06
C GLY A 224 -17.15 5.46 17.16
N PHE A 225 -16.01 5.32 17.82
CA PHE A 225 -15.03 6.41 17.95
C PHE A 225 -13.99 6.44 16.82
N LEU A 226 -13.72 5.30 16.14
CA LEU A 226 -12.83 5.21 14.99
C LEU A 226 -13.61 4.84 13.73
N SER A 227 -13.81 5.80 12.83
CA SER A 227 -14.55 5.60 11.58
C SER A 227 -13.90 4.56 10.66
N ASP A 228 -12.56 4.50 10.63
CA ASP A 228 -11.78 3.60 9.79
C ASP A 228 -10.99 2.57 10.62
N ALA A 229 -11.59 2.13 11.74
CA ALA A 229 -11.03 1.19 12.69
C ALA A 229 -10.58 -0.16 12.06
N GLN A 230 -11.25 -0.57 10.98
CA GLN A 230 -10.99 -1.85 10.30
C GLN A 230 -9.88 -1.78 9.25
N THR A 231 -9.40 -0.59 8.92
CA THR A 231 -8.43 -0.34 7.85
C THR A 231 -7.20 0.39 8.38
N ASP A 232 -7.24 1.70 8.42
CA ASP A 232 -6.07 2.55 8.67
C ASP A 232 -5.59 2.52 10.13
N PHE A 233 -6.50 2.27 11.08
CA PHE A 233 -6.20 2.25 12.52
C PHE A 233 -6.22 0.84 13.15
N ILE A 234 -6.21 -0.21 12.32
CA ILE A 234 -6.24 -1.59 12.82
C ILE A 234 -5.08 -1.90 13.77
N PHE A 235 -3.91 -1.28 13.58
CA PHE A 235 -2.75 -1.44 14.46
C PHE A 235 -3.05 -0.91 15.87
N ALA A 236 -3.73 0.22 16.01
CA ALA A 236 -4.08 0.77 17.32
C ALA A 236 -5.04 -0.16 18.09
N ILE A 237 -6.03 -0.73 17.39
CA ILE A 237 -6.95 -1.71 18.00
C ILE A 237 -6.21 -2.97 18.41
N ILE A 238 -5.27 -3.45 17.59
CA ILE A 238 -4.42 -4.60 17.93
C ILE A 238 -3.70 -4.35 19.25
N VAL A 239 -3.08 -3.18 19.37
CA VAL A 239 -2.33 -2.82 20.59
C VAL A 239 -3.27 -2.60 21.77
N GLU A 240 -4.47 -2.02 21.58
CA GLU A 240 -5.46 -1.90 22.66
C GLU A 240 -5.88 -3.26 23.19
N GLU A 241 -6.23 -4.21 22.31
CA GLU A 241 -6.74 -5.52 22.71
C GLU A 241 -5.67 -6.49 23.20
N LEU A 242 -4.49 -6.51 22.57
CA LEU A 242 -3.43 -7.52 22.83
C LEU A 242 -2.17 -6.93 23.49
N GLY A 243 -2.13 -5.62 23.68
CA GLY A 243 -1.01 -4.92 24.31
C GLY A 243 0.14 -4.55 23.37
N ILE A 244 1.02 -3.70 23.89
CA ILE A 244 2.20 -3.20 23.17
C ILE A 244 3.16 -4.34 22.83
N ILE A 245 3.30 -5.36 23.68
CA ILE A 245 4.17 -6.52 23.41
C ILE A 245 3.75 -7.20 22.12
N PHE A 246 2.46 -7.42 21.90
CA PHE A 246 1.97 -8.04 20.67
C PHE A 246 2.16 -7.11 19.46
N GLY A 247 1.97 -5.81 19.64
CA GLY A 247 2.29 -4.81 18.60
C GLY A 247 3.76 -4.90 18.16
N ILE A 248 4.70 -4.99 19.10
CA ILE A 248 6.13 -5.16 18.80
C ILE A 248 6.39 -6.49 18.08
N LEU A 249 5.80 -7.61 18.54
CA LEU A 249 5.93 -8.90 17.87
C LEU A 249 5.43 -8.85 16.42
N LEU A 250 4.33 -8.14 16.17
CA LEU A 250 3.80 -7.95 14.83
C LEU A 250 4.77 -7.16 13.94
N ILE A 251 5.35 -6.08 14.46
CA ILE A 251 6.37 -5.29 13.75
C ILE A 251 7.59 -6.16 13.43
N LEU A 252 8.07 -6.95 14.39
CA LEU A 252 9.20 -7.86 14.17
C LEU A 252 8.88 -8.93 13.12
N ALA A 253 7.66 -9.48 13.10
CA ALA A 253 7.23 -10.46 12.10
C ALA A 253 7.23 -9.87 10.69
N PHE A 254 6.69 -8.66 10.50
CA PHE A 254 6.75 -7.98 9.20
C PHE A 254 8.18 -7.57 8.81
N SER A 255 8.97 -7.09 9.76
CA SER A 255 10.39 -6.77 9.54
C SER A 255 11.18 -8.01 9.08
N TYR A 256 10.91 -9.17 9.69
CA TYR A 256 11.49 -10.45 9.27
C TYR A 256 11.06 -10.82 7.84
N LEU A 257 9.79 -10.65 7.50
CA LEU A 257 9.29 -10.91 6.15
C LEU A 257 9.97 -10.00 5.11
N VAL A 258 10.08 -8.70 5.38
CA VAL A 258 10.83 -7.75 4.55
C VAL A 258 12.29 -8.19 4.40
N PHE A 259 12.95 -8.51 5.50
CA PHE A 259 14.32 -9.00 5.49
C PHE A 259 14.49 -10.26 4.63
N ARG A 260 13.53 -11.20 4.70
CA ARG A 260 13.51 -12.40 3.85
C ARG A 260 13.38 -12.04 2.37
N CYS A 261 12.55 -11.06 2.00
CA CYS A 261 12.46 -10.58 0.62
C CYS A 261 13.81 -10.05 0.12
N PHE A 262 14.53 -9.27 0.94
CA PHE A 262 15.86 -8.76 0.58
C PHE A 262 16.92 -9.88 0.48
N LEU A 263 16.89 -10.89 1.36
CA LEU A 263 17.77 -12.05 1.26
C LEU A 263 17.53 -12.85 -0.02
N ILE A 264 16.26 -13.08 -0.37
CA ILE A 264 15.88 -13.77 -1.62
C ILE A 264 16.37 -12.96 -2.83
N GLY A 265 16.16 -11.63 -2.81
CA GLY A 265 16.65 -10.75 -3.86
C GLY A 265 18.17 -10.81 -4.03
N ARG A 266 18.91 -10.81 -2.92
CA ARG A 266 20.38 -10.95 -2.93
C ARG A 266 20.82 -12.31 -3.47
N SER A 267 20.20 -13.39 -3.02
CA SER A 267 20.51 -14.75 -3.51
C SER A 267 20.19 -14.91 -4.99
N ALA A 268 19.05 -14.38 -5.46
CA ALA A 268 18.67 -14.38 -6.87
C ALA A 268 19.71 -13.63 -7.72
N ARG A 269 20.20 -12.48 -7.24
CA ARG A 269 21.22 -11.70 -7.95
C ARG A 269 22.56 -12.45 -8.05
N HIS A 270 22.95 -13.17 -6.98
CA HIS A 270 24.17 -13.97 -6.97
C HIS A 270 24.12 -15.15 -7.96
N ASN A 271 22.92 -15.64 -8.26
CA ASN A 271 22.70 -16.73 -9.21
C ASN A 271 22.27 -16.23 -10.60
N ASP A 272 22.64 -15.01 -10.97
CA ASP A 272 22.35 -14.37 -12.26
C ASP A 272 20.86 -14.27 -12.61
N PHE A 273 19.99 -14.39 -11.59
CA PHE A 273 18.56 -14.33 -11.76
C PHE A 273 18.02 -12.92 -11.47
N SER A 274 18.46 -11.96 -12.31
CA SER A 274 18.25 -10.52 -12.11
C SER A 274 16.77 -10.12 -12.02
N PHE A 275 15.87 -10.75 -12.79
CA PHE A 275 14.44 -10.46 -12.75
C PHE A 275 13.82 -10.83 -11.38
N GLY A 276 14.11 -12.02 -10.89
CA GLY A 276 13.67 -12.46 -9.56
C GLY A 276 14.22 -11.58 -8.44
N SER A 277 15.46 -11.11 -8.62
CA SER A 277 16.10 -10.18 -7.69
C SER A 277 15.34 -8.86 -7.58
N LEU A 278 15.05 -8.18 -8.71
CA LEU A 278 14.37 -6.90 -8.72
C LEU A 278 12.92 -7.01 -8.20
N ILE A 279 12.20 -8.09 -8.57
CA ILE A 279 10.86 -8.34 -8.02
C ILE A 279 10.91 -8.50 -6.51
N SER A 280 11.83 -9.32 -5.99
CA SER A 280 11.95 -9.57 -4.54
C SER A 280 12.23 -8.28 -3.78
N TYR A 281 13.12 -7.43 -4.28
CA TYR A 281 13.37 -6.12 -3.70
C TYR A 281 12.16 -5.21 -3.78
N GLY A 282 11.48 -5.14 -4.95
CA GLY A 282 10.28 -4.33 -5.14
C GLY A 282 9.14 -4.72 -4.20
N VAL A 283 8.88 -6.02 -4.05
CA VAL A 283 7.88 -6.55 -3.10
C VAL A 283 8.29 -6.27 -1.66
N GLY A 284 9.58 -6.43 -1.32
CA GLY A 284 10.09 -6.10 0.01
C GLY A 284 9.89 -4.64 0.38
N VAL A 285 10.20 -3.71 -0.55
CA VAL A 285 9.95 -2.28 -0.36
C VAL A 285 8.46 -1.98 -0.25
N LEU A 286 7.62 -2.60 -1.07
CA LEU A 286 6.16 -2.42 -1.03
C LEU A 286 5.59 -2.81 0.35
N ILE A 287 5.98 -3.99 0.88
CA ILE A 287 5.54 -4.45 2.20
C ILE A 287 6.06 -3.50 3.29
N ALA A 288 7.34 -3.12 3.24
CA ALA A 288 7.94 -2.20 4.21
C ALA A 288 7.20 -0.86 4.26
N LEU A 289 6.85 -0.30 3.10
CA LEU A 289 6.09 0.96 3.01
C LEU A 289 4.68 0.83 3.58
N HIS A 290 3.95 -0.25 3.25
CA HIS A 290 2.62 -0.46 3.79
C HIS A 290 2.63 -0.58 5.32
N VAL A 291 3.57 -1.35 5.86
CA VAL A 291 3.73 -1.50 7.32
C VAL A 291 4.11 -0.17 7.96
N PHE A 292 5.07 0.55 7.36
CA PHE A 292 5.51 1.86 7.86
C PHE A 292 4.37 2.89 7.86
N ILE A 293 3.58 2.96 6.78
CA ILE A 293 2.46 3.89 6.66
C ILE A 293 1.38 3.55 7.69
N ASN A 294 0.94 2.27 7.78
CA ASN A 294 -0.11 1.87 8.71
C ASN A 294 0.27 2.11 10.17
N ILE A 295 1.50 1.74 10.56
CA ILE A 295 1.99 1.97 11.93
C ILE A 295 2.20 3.47 12.15
N GLY A 296 2.79 4.17 11.17
CA GLY A 296 3.07 5.60 11.25
C GLY A 296 1.81 6.44 11.43
N VAL A 297 0.73 6.13 10.71
CA VAL A 297 -0.56 6.78 10.86
C VAL A 297 -1.17 6.48 12.24
N ALA A 298 -1.17 5.23 12.66
CA ALA A 298 -1.75 4.82 13.94
C ALA A 298 -0.99 5.38 15.16
N THR A 299 0.33 5.56 15.04
CA THR A 299 1.18 6.10 16.13
C THR A 299 1.40 7.62 16.06
N GLY A 300 0.85 8.28 15.04
CA GLY A 300 1.05 9.72 14.85
C GLY A 300 2.44 10.09 14.35
N LEU A 301 3.18 9.19 13.70
CA LEU A 301 4.42 9.50 12.98
C LEU A 301 4.14 10.05 11.58
N LEU A 302 2.98 9.73 11.03
CA LEU A 302 2.53 10.19 9.72
C LEU A 302 1.12 10.79 9.82
N PRO A 303 0.79 11.80 8.98
CA PRO A 303 -0.56 12.33 8.92
C PRO A 303 -1.53 11.26 8.39
N THR A 304 -2.78 11.33 8.85
CA THR A 304 -3.88 10.45 8.37
C THR A 304 -4.17 10.68 6.90
N ASN A 305 -4.52 9.64 6.16
CA ASN A 305 -4.88 9.70 4.74
C ASN A 305 -6.26 10.33 4.51
#